data_0fc3feeb80d092ffdb670937b3cd7b6e
#
_entry.id   0fc3feeb80d092ffdb670937b3cd7b6e
#
_cell.length_a   1.000
_cell.length_b   1.000
_cell.length_c   1.000
_cell.angle_alpha   90.00
_cell.angle_beta   90.00
_cell.angle_gamma   90.00
#
_symmetry.space_group_name_H-M   'P 1'
#
loop_
_entity.id
_entity.type
_entity.pdbx_description
1 polymer ?
#
loop_
_entity_poly.entity_id
_entity_poly.type
_entity_poly.pdbx_seq_one_letter_code
_entity_poly.pdbx_strand_id
1 'polypeptide(L)'
;MFVALWEFEVKPGCEERFQKVPGPEGDWAKLFRSDANYQETRLLHDPEHPAMFLTLDFWASQQAYETFMTSHAAEYERLDAEGEKSTLRERKIGWFEQVDS
;
A
#
# COMPACT_ATOMS: atom_id res chain seq x y z
N MET A 1 4.97 16.04 3.08
CA MET A 1 5.10 14.61 2.73
C MET A 1 3.77 14.10 2.21
N PHE A 2 3.81 13.36 1.12
CA PHE A 2 2.63 12.80 0.47
C PHE A 2 2.33 11.40 1.01
N VAL A 3 1.05 11.10 1.23
CA VAL A 3 0.60 9.80 1.74
C VAL A 3 -0.49 9.24 0.85
N ALA A 4 -0.28 8.03 0.34
CA ALA A 4 -1.30 7.27 -0.38
C ALA A 4 -1.95 6.29 0.60
N LEU A 5 -3.27 6.38 0.75
CA LEU A 5 -4.02 5.62 1.75
C LEU A 5 -5.01 4.69 1.07
N TRP A 6 -4.90 3.38 1.35
CA TRP A 6 -5.77 2.34 0.81
C TRP A 6 -6.39 1.50 1.92
N GLU A 7 -7.63 1.05 1.68
CA GLU A 7 -8.34 0.13 2.56
C GLU A 7 -8.55 -1.20 1.86
N PHE A 8 -8.33 -2.30 2.60
CA PHE A 8 -8.49 -3.65 2.06
C PHE A 8 -9.39 -4.47 2.98
N GLU A 9 -10.33 -5.21 2.37
CA GLU A 9 -11.06 -6.25 3.07
C GLU A 9 -10.47 -7.59 2.63
N VAL A 10 -9.88 -8.30 3.57
CA VAL A 10 -9.12 -9.54 3.31
C VAL A 10 -10.03 -10.76 3.43
N LYS A 11 -9.80 -11.75 2.57
CA LYS A 11 -10.53 -13.02 2.62
C LYS A 11 -10.25 -13.73 3.93
N PRO A 12 -11.27 -14.37 4.56
CA PRO A 12 -11.05 -15.15 5.77
C PRO A 12 -9.96 -16.19 5.57
N GLY A 13 -9.02 -16.24 6.51
CA GLY A 13 -7.88 -17.15 6.44
C GLY A 13 -6.70 -16.67 5.62
N CYS A 14 -6.82 -15.51 4.97
CA CYS A 14 -5.75 -14.96 4.14
C CYS A 14 -5.01 -13.77 4.79
N GLU A 15 -5.28 -13.48 6.06
CA GLU A 15 -4.74 -12.30 6.74
C GLU A 15 -3.20 -12.32 6.76
N GLU A 16 -2.60 -13.44 7.09
CA GLU A 16 -1.15 -13.57 7.14
C GLU A 16 -0.53 -13.45 5.75
N ARG A 17 -1.13 -14.11 4.77
CA ARG A 17 -0.67 -14.05 3.38
C ARG A 17 -0.77 -12.64 2.83
N PHE A 18 -1.87 -11.94 3.12
CA PHE A 18 -2.10 -10.57 2.69
C PHE A 18 -1.00 -9.64 3.19
N GLN A 19 -0.64 -9.75 4.48
CA GLN A 19 0.35 -8.85 5.10
C GLN A 19 1.73 -8.94 4.43
N LYS A 20 2.03 -10.02 3.73
CA LYS A 20 3.30 -10.20 3.03
C LYS A 20 3.39 -9.39 1.74
N VAL A 21 2.28 -8.82 1.26
CA VAL A 21 2.27 -8.00 0.04
C VAL A 21 2.32 -6.51 0.38
N PRO A 22 1.34 -5.91 1.10
CA PRO A 22 1.35 -4.47 1.39
C PRO A 22 2.07 -4.07 2.68
N GLY A 23 2.54 -5.01 3.49
CA GLY A 23 3.18 -4.68 4.76
C GLY A 23 4.55 -4.01 4.61
N PRO A 24 5.10 -3.47 5.72
CA PRO A 24 6.39 -2.75 5.68
C PRO A 24 7.56 -3.56 5.14
N GLU A 25 7.52 -4.88 5.27
CA GLU A 25 8.53 -5.79 4.73
C GLU A 25 8.00 -6.60 3.54
N GLY A 26 6.85 -6.17 2.98
CA GLY A 26 6.20 -6.88 1.89
C GLY A 26 6.74 -6.53 0.51
N ASP A 27 6.16 -7.14 -0.51
CA ASP A 27 6.61 -7.00 -1.90
C ASP A 27 6.45 -5.57 -2.43
N TRP A 28 5.40 -4.86 -2.03
CA TRP A 28 5.20 -3.46 -2.42
C TRP A 28 6.31 -2.56 -1.87
N ALA A 29 6.63 -2.70 -0.57
CA ALA A 29 7.68 -1.90 0.04
C ALA A 29 9.04 -2.19 -0.59
N LYS A 30 9.30 -3.44 -0.94
CA LYS A 30 10.54 -3.82 -1.62
C LYS A 30 10.66 -3.16 -2.99
N LEU A 31 9.56 -3.11 -3.74
CA LEU A 31 9.53 -2.42 -5.02
C LEU A 31 9.75 -0.92 -4.83
N PHE A 32 9.04 -0.30 -3.90
CA PHE A 32 9.12 1.14 -3.66
C PHE A 32 10.48 1.60 -3.18
N ARG A 33 11.21 0.75 -2.44
CA ARG A 33 12.55 1.07 -1.94
C ARG A 33 13.57 1.31 -3.04
N SER A 34 13.27 0.94 -4.26
CA SER A 34 14.12 1.24 -5.39
C SER A 34 14.15 2.74 -5.71
N ASP A 35 13.20 3.52 -5.19
CA ASP A 35 13.11 4.96 -5.42
C ASP A 35 13.50 5.73 -4.16
N ALA A 36 14.42 6.70 -4.31
CA ALA A 36 14.91 7.52 -3.20
C ALA A 36 13.82 8.40 -2.57
N ASN A 37 12.74 8.67 -3.29
CA ASN A 37 11.63 9.50 -2.80
C ASN A 37 10.61 8.73 -1.97
N TYR A 38 10.70 7.42 -1.93
CA TYR A 38 9.88 6.60 -1.06
C TYR A 38 10.41 6.65 0.36
N GLN A 39 9.51 6.81 1.34
CA GLN A 39 9.89 6.91 2.73
C GLN A 39 9.62 5.62 3.51
N GLU A 40 8.35 5.24 3.63
CA GLU A 40 7.96 4.05 4.37
C GLU A 40 6.54 3.63 4.05
N THR A 41 6.19 2.42 4.44
CA THR A 41 4.81 1.92 4.41
C THR A 41 4.43 1.51 5.82
N ARG A 42 3.21 1.89 6.23
CA ARG A 42 2.62 1.43 7.49
C ARG A 42 1.38 0.64 7.17
N LEU A 43 1.22 -0.47 7.88
CA LEU A 43 0.05 -1.34 7.78
C LEU A 43 -0.72 -1.26 9.09
N LEU A 44 -1.99 -0.90 9.02
CA LEU A 44 -2.87 -0.81 10.18
C LEU A 44 -3.95 -1.87 10.07
N HIS A 45 -4.35 -2.40 11.21
CA HIS A 45 -5.39 -3.41 11.32
C HIS A 45 -6.50 -2.90 12.23
N ASP A 46 -7.76 -3.05 11.80
CA ASP A 46 -8.90 -2.67 12.61
C ASP A 46 -9.20 -3.80 13.61
N PRO A 47 -9.01 -3.59 14.92
CA PRO A 47 -9.24 -4.64 15.91
C PRO A 47 -10.70 -5.03 16.05
N GLU A 48 -11.64 -4.16 15.67
CA GLU A 48 -13.07 -4.45 15.73
C GLU A 48 -13.59 -5.14 14.46
N HIS A 49 -12.80 -5.04 13.36
CA HIS A 49 -13.15 -5.64 12.08
C HIS A 49 -11.91 -6.38 11.55
N PRO A 50 -11.68 -7.63 12.01
CA PRO A 50 -10.42 -8.34 11.73
C PRO A 50 -10.04 -8.51 10.26
N ALA A 51 -11.00 -8.43 9.36
CA ALA A 51 -10.72 -8.53 7.93
C ALA A 51 -10.27 -7.21 7.30
N MET A 52 -10.33 -6.09 8.04
CA MET A 52 -10.06 -4.76 7.51
C MET A 52 -8.66 -4.28 7.84
N PHE A 53 -7.94 -3.86 6.79
CA PHE A 53 -6.58 -3.33 6.87
C PHE A 53 -6.49 -2.01 6.13
N LEU A 54 -5.60 -1.15 6.60
CA LEU A 54 -5.24 0.09 5.91
C LEU A 54 -3.74 0.09 5.62
N THR A 55 -3.37 0.58 4.44
CA THR A 55 -1.95 0.82 4.13
C THR A 55 -1.73 2.31 3.92
N LEU A 56 -0.63 2.80 4.46
CA LEU A 56 -0.17 4.18 4.30
C LEU A 56 1.21 4.13 3.66
N ASP A 57 1.30 4.63 2.42
CA ASP A 57 2.57 4.70 1.71
C ASP A 57 3.03 6.15 1.71
N PHE A 58 4.19 6.41 2.33
CA PHE A 58 4.74 7.75 2.49
C PHE A 58 5.79 8.04 1.43
N TRP A 59 5.59 9.14 0.70
CA TRP A 59 6.47 9.59 -0.37
C TRP A 59 6.86 11.05 -0.18
N ALA A 60 7.98 11.44 -0.75
CA ALA A 60 8.45 12.83 -0.65
C ALA A 60 7.45 13.81 -1.24
N SER A 61 6.78 13.44 -2.35
CA SER A 61 5.79 14.28 -3.03
C SER A 61 4.83 13.43 -3.86
N GLN A 62 3.69 14.02 -4.21
CA GLN A 62 2.73 13.38 -5.10
C GLN A 62 3.35 13.12 -6.48
N GLN A 63 4.12 14.08 -6.99
CA GLN A 63 4.76 13.94 -8.28
C GLN A 63 5.73 12.76 -8.30
N ALA A 64 6.51 12.58 -7.24
CA ALA A 64 7.44 11.46 -7.13
C ALA A 64 6.69 10.12 -7.15
N TYR A 65 5.57 10.04 -6.43
CA TYR A 65 4.71 8.86 -6.40
C TYR A 65 4.16 8.54 -7.80
N GLU A 66 3.59 9.54 -8.47
CA GLU A 66 3.00 9.36 -9.80
C GLU A 66 4.05 8.97 -10.84
N THR A 67 5.22 9.58 -10.78
CA THR A 67 6.33 9.25 -11.68
C THR A 67 6.76 7.80 -11.48
N PHE A 68 6.88 7.37 -10.21
CA PHE A 68 7.23 5.99 -9.91
C PHE A 68 6.20 5.01 -10.46
N MET A 69 4.92 5.28 -10.23
CA MET A 69 3.83 4.40 -10.69
C MET A 69 3.81 4.27 -12.21
N THR A 70 4.09 5.35 -12.92
CA THR A 70 4.17 5.32 -14.39
C THR A 70 5.37 4.51 -14.86
N SER A 71 6.53 4.71 -14.22
CA SER A 71 7.77 4.03 -14.60
C SER A 71 7.78 2.54 -14.29
N HIS A 72 7.01 2.11 -13.29
CA HIS A 72 6.98 0.72 -12.82
C HIS A 72 5.59 0.09 -12.97
N ALA A 73 4.83 0.53 -13.97
CA ALA A 73 3.44 0.09 -14.14
C ALA A 73 3.32 -1.44 -14.26
N ALA A 74 4.23 -2.09 -14.98
CA ALA A 74 4.17 -3.54 -15.17
C ALA A 74 4.39 -4.30 -13.85
N GLU A 75 5.39 -3.90 -13.06
CA GLU A 75 5.65 -4.52 -11.75
C GLU A 75 4.50 -4.24 -10.79
N TYR A 76 3.96 -3.02 -10.84
CA TYR A 76 2.84 -2.62 -10.01
C TYR A 76 1.62 -3.50 -10.30
N GLU A 77 1.26 -3.66 -11.57
CA GLU A 77 0.12 -4.48 -11.99
C GLU A 77 0.28 -5.94 -11.55
N ARG A 78 1.48 -6.47 -11.64
CA ARG A 78 1.75 -7.84 -11.22
C ARG A 78 1.53 -8.03 -9.72
N LEU A 79 2.02 -7.09 -8.91
CA LEU A 79 1.83 -7.14 -7.46
C LEU A 79 0.37 -6.92 -7.07
N ASP A 80 -0.32 -6.03 -7.78
CA ASP A 80 -1.73 -5.77 -7.56
C ASP A 80 -2.57 -7.03 -7.80
N ALA A 81 -2.31 -7.72 -8.91
CA ALA A 81 -2.98 -8.98 -9.23
C ALA A 81 -2.70 -10.06 -8.18
N GLU A 82 -1.48 -10.11 -7.65
CA GLU A 82 -1.14 -11.06 -6.59
C GLU A 82 -1.88 -10.74 -5.30
N GLY A 83 -1.98 -9.45 -4.95
CA GLY A 83 -2.72 -9.00 -3.77
C GLY A 83 -4.21 -9.29 -3.85
N GLU A 84 -4.80 -9.19 -5.05
CA GLU A 84 -6.22 -9.45 -5.27
C GLU A 84 -6.63 -10.88 -4.90
N LYS A 85 -5.71 -11.82 -4.94
CA LYS A 85 -5.98 -13.22 -4.57
C LYS A 85 -6.33 -13.37 -3.10
N SER A 86 -5.92 -12.42 -2.27
CA SER A 86 -6.15 -12.45 -0.82
C SER A 86 -7.22 -11.48 -0.35
N THR A 87 -7.79 -10.66 -1.25
CA THR A 87 -8.74 -9.62 -0.87
C THR A 87 -10.12 -9.84 -1.48
N LEU A 88 -11.16 -9.48 -0.73
CA LEU A 88 -12.53 -9.41 -1.23
C LEU A 88 -12.79 -8.07 -1.87
N ARG A 89 -12.14 -7.01 -1.37
CA ARG A 89 -12.39 -5.65 -1.80
C ARG A 89 -11.18 -4.78 -1.48
N GLU A 90 -10.94 -3.82 -2.35
CA GLU A 90 -9.88 -2.83 -2.21
C GLU A 90 -10.49 -1.47 -2.52
N ARG A 91 -10.19 -0.46 -1.71
CA ARG A 91 -10.73 0.87 -1.91
C ARG A 91 -9.67 1.92 -1.66
N LYS A 92 -9.54 2.85 -2.61
CA LYS A 92 -8.71 4.02 -2.43
C LYS A 92 -9.40 4.98 -1.46
N ILE A 93 -8.79 5.20 -0.31
CA ILE A 93 -9.29 6.21 0.64
C ILE A 93 -8.97 7.60 0.11
N GLY A 94 -7.73 7.81 -0.35
CA GLY A 94 -7.34 9.06 -0.97
C GLY A 94 -5.85 9.32 -0.91
N TRP A 95 -5.50 10.46 -1.47
CA TRP A 95 -4.14 11.00 -1.45
C TRP A 95 -4.16 12.19 -0.50
N PHE A 96 -3.21 12.22 0.42
CA PHE A 96 -3.15 13.25 1.44
C PHE A 96 -1.76 13.83 1.55
N GLU A 97 -1.67 15.07 2.01
CA GLU A 97 -0.40 15.68 2.37
C GLU A 97 -0.34 15.79 3.89
N GLN A 98 0.80 15.43 4.46
CA GLN A 98 1.01 15.57 5.87
C GLN A 98 1.14 17.05 6.22
N VAL A 99 0.36 17.49 7.19
CA VAL A 99 0.40 18.86 7.66
C VAL A 99 1.44 18.95 8.79
N ASP A 100 2.38 19.87 8.65
CA ASP A 100 3.36 20.13 9.68
C ASP A 100 2.71 21.03 10.75
N SER A 101 2.85 20.64 11.98
CA SER A 101 2.28 21.37 13.12
C SER A 101 3.36 21.91 14.04
#